data_e52c598a4051a0ee4a8248ff2ebe19c6
#
_entry.id   e52c598a4051a0ee4a8248ff2ebe19c6
#
_cell.length_a   1.000
_cell.length_b   1.000
_cell.length_c   1.000
_cell.angle_alpha   90.00
_cell.angle_beta   90.00
_cell.angle_gamma   90.00
#
_symmetry.space_group_name_H-M   'P 1'
#
loop_
_entity.id
_entity.type
_entity.pdbx_description
1 polymer ?
#
loop_
_entity_poly.entity_id
_entity_poly.type
_entity_poly.pdbx_seq_one_letter_code
_entity_poly.pdbx_strand_id
1 'polypeptide(L)'
;RDCLLSRGLGDVYKRQVADMAVRILARERPVAINPDFDPHRPGIPVLREMDDATRAAYIAKNPDYGAIVCRCEEISRGEILDALRSNVCVPTVDGVKKRVRPGMGRCQGGFCSPQVVRIIAEYLGVPLSAVRKSSADAPITFGPTKSGEVQA
;
A
#
# COMPACT_ATOMS: atom_id res chain seq x y z
N ARG A 1 -5.38 16.47 16.95
CA ARG A 1 -6.81 16.78 17.17
C ARG A 1 -7.48 17.27 15.90
N ASP A 2 -6.80 18.03 15.05
CA ASP A 2 -7.38 18.58 13.81
C ASP A 2 -7.56 17.53 12.70
N CYS A 3 -6.89 16.38 12.81
CA CYS A 3 -6.96 15.30 11.83
C CYS A 3 -8.33 14.61 11.77
N LEU A 4 -9.12 14.64 12.84
CA LEU A 4 -10.46 14.04 12.86
C LEU A 4 -11.50 14.91 12.14
N LEU A 5 -11.41 16.23 12.27
CA LEU A 5 -12.29 17.17 11.58
C LEU A 5 -12.04 17.21 10.07
N SER A 6 -10.77 17.23 9.65
CA SER A 6 -10.41 17.22 8.22
C SER A 6 -10.77 15.89 7.53
N ARG A 7 -10.64 14.75 8.22
CA ARG A 7 -11.08 13.45 7.67
C ARG A 7 -12.60 13.36 7.52
N GLY A 8 -13.36 13.83 8.51
CA GLY A 8 -14.82 13.82 8.45
C GLY A 8 -15.35 14.66 7.29
N LEU A 9 -14.90 15.89 7.16
CA LEU A 9 -15.32 16.81 6.08
C LEU A 9 -14.85 16.31 4.70
N GLY A 10 -13.61 15.85 4.56
CA GLY A 10 -13.10 15.32 3.30
C GLY A 10 -13.87 14.09 2.81
N ASP A 11 -14.28 13.19 3.70
CA ASP A 11 -15.08 12.03 3.33
C ASP A 11 -16.52 12.37 2.97
N VAL A 12 -17.11 13.38 3.61
CA VAL A 12 -18.48 13.84 3.34
C VAL A 12 -18.58 14.52 1.98
N TYR A 13 -17.66 15.43 1.66
CA TYR A 13 -17.76 16.27 0.46
C TYR A 13 -17.01 15.73 -0.77
N LYS A 14 -16.17 14.70 -0.64
CA LYS A 14 -15.38 14.19 -1.77
C LYS A 14 -16.22 13.80 -2.99
N ARG A 15 -17.42 13.25 -2.78
CA ARG A 15 -18.33 12.90 -3.87
C ARG A 15 -18.91 14.14 -4.54
N GLN A 16 -19.40 15.10 -3.76
CA GLN A 16 -19.96 16.34 -4.30
C GLN A 16 -18.90 17.14 -5.06
N VAL A 17 -17.66 17.19 -4.56
CA VAL A 17 -16.54 17.85 -5.26
C VAL A 17 -16.21 17.12 -6.56
N ALA A 18 -16.18 15.78 -6.57
CA ALA A 18 -15.97 15.02 -7.78
C ALA A 18 -17.08 15.23 -8.81
N ASP A 19 -18.34 15.21 -8.40
CA ASP A 19 -19.50 15.47 -9.27
C ASP A 19 -19.46 16.89 -9.84
N MET A 20 -19.11 17.88 -9.01
CA MET A 20 -18.94 19.27 -9.47
C MET A 20 -17.82 19.38 -10.49
N ALA A 21 -16.67 18.78 -10.25
CA ALA A 21 -15.55 18.80 -11.18
C ALA A 21 -15.92 18.17 -12.52
N VAL A 22 -16.60 17.02 -12.51
CA VAL A 22 -17.08 16.37 -13.74
C VAL A 22 -18.07 17.26 -14.51
N ARG A 23 -19.01 17.91 -13.80
CA ARG A 23 -19.97 18.83 -14.43
C ARG A 23 -19.30 20.05 -15.05
N ILE A 24 -18.27 20.61 -14.43
CA ILE A 24 -17.49 21.72 -14.98
C ILE A 24 -16.76 21.27 -16.25
N LEU A 25 -16.05 20.13 -16.19
CA LEU A 25 -15.34 19.59 -17.34
C LEU A 25 -16.28 19.26 -18.50
N ALA A 26 -17.46 18.71 -18.21
CA ALA A 26 -18.46 18.36 -19.25
C ALA A 26 -19.06 19.58 -19.94
N ARG A 27 -19.03 20.77 -19.33
CA ARG A 27 -19.43 22.04 -19.99
C ARG A 27 -18.39 22.55 -20.99
N GLU A 28 -17.13 22.28 -20.68
CA GLU A 28 -15.97 22.76 -21.49
C GLU A 28 -15.62 21.80 -22.63
N ARG A 29 -15.83 20.51 -22.42
CA ARG A 29 -15.51 19.46 -23.38
C ARG A 29 -16.59 18.37 -23.38
N PRO A 30 -17.02 17.88 -24.54
CA PRO A 30 -17.89 16.71 -24.60
C PRO A 30 -17.13 15.50 -24.03
N VAL A 31 -17.60 14.98 -22.92
CA VAL A 31 -17.05 13.78 -22.28
C VAL A 31 -17.96 12.61 -22.65
N ALA A 32 -17.45 11.70 -23.47
CA ALA A 32 -18.14 10.46 -23.75
C ALA A 32 -17.97 9.49 -22.57
N ILE A 33 -19.07 8.80 -22.24
CA ILE A 33 -19.02 7.71 -21.25
C ILE A 33 -18.22 6.57 -21.90
N ASN A 34 -17.20 6.07 -21.19
CA ASN A 34 -16.49 4.86 -21.62
C ASN A 34 -17.37 3.63 -21.36
N PRO A 35 -17.89 2.94 -22.41
CA PRO A 35 -18.75 1.79 -22.23
C PRO A 35 -18.03 0.58 -21.61
N ASP A 36 -16.70 0.52 -21.71
CA ASP A 36 -15.88 -0.57 -21.18
C ASP A 36 -15.37 -0.28 -19.75
N PHE A 37 -15.87 0.80 -19.13
CA PHE A 37 -15.47 1.15 -17.77
C PHE A 37 -16.11 0.20 -16.76
N ASP A 38 -15.28 -0.63 -16.12
CA ASP A 38 -15.69 -1.42 -14.96
C ASP A 38 -15.52 -0.60 -13.67
N PRO A 39 -16.62 -0.20 -13.00
CA PRO A 39 -16.56 0.50 -11.73
C PRO A 39 -16.16 -0.42 -10.55
N HIS A 40 -16.14 -1.75 -10.78
CA HIS A 40 -15.84 -2.72 -9.75
C HIS A 40 -14.34 -2.80 -9.50
N ARG A 41 -13.92 -2.40 -8.31
CA ARG A 41 -12.57 -2.58 -7.84
C ARG A 41 -12.55 -3.60 -6.69
N PRO A 42 -11.95 -4.79 -6.90
CA PRO A 42 -11.79 -5.74 -5.80
C PRO A 42 -10.91 -5.13 -4.70
N GLY A 43 -11.37 -5.21 -3.47
CA GLY A 43 -10.61 -4.81 -2.29
C GLY A 43 -9.48 -5.78 -2.00
N ILE A 44 -8.43 -5.31 -1.34
CA ILE A 44 -7.41 -6.19 -0.76
C ILE A 44 -8.08 -6.93 0.42
N PRO A 45 -7.98 -8.25 0.51
CA PRO A 45 -8.54 -9.01 1.62
C PRO A 45 -7.92 -8.56 2.95
N VAL A 46 -8.72 -8.42 4.00
CA VAL A 46 -8.24 -8.04 5.34
C VAL A 46 -8.36 -9.27 6.24
N LEU A 47 -7.27 -10.05 6.31
CA LEU A 47 -7.30 -11.37 6.96
C LEU A 47 -7.62 -11.30 8.46
N ARG A 48 -7.19 -10.26 9.14
CA ARG A 48 -7.45 -10.07 10.58
C ARG A 48 -8.94 -9.93 10.94
N GLU A 49 -9.78 -9.53 9.96
CA GLU A 49 -11.22 -9.33 10.13
C GLU A 49 -12.05 -10.56 9.72
N MET A 50 -11.37 -11.59 9.18
CA MET A 50 -12.00 -12.81 8.73
C MET A 50 -12.11 -13.83 9.88
N ASP A 51 -13.14 -14.68 9.81
CA ASP A 51 -13.22 -15.88 10.62
C ASP A 51 -12.13 -16.90 10.25
N ASP A 52 -11.86 -17.85 11.15
CA ASP A 52 -10.77 -18.81 10.98
C ASP A 52 -10.94 -19.73 9.77
N ALA A 53 -12.16 -20.10 9.41
CA ALA A 53 -12.43 -20.97 8.27
C ALA A 53 -12.15 -20.24 6.95
N THR A 54 -12.62 -19.00 6.83
CA THR A 54 -12.35 -18.15 5.65
C THR A 54 -10.85 -17.85 5.53
N ARG A 55 -10.18 -17.52 6.63
CA ARG A 55 -8.73 -17.29 6.67
C ARG A 55 -7.96 -18.53 6.23
N ALA A 56 -8.32 -19.70 6.73
CA ALA A 56 -7.69 -20.97 6.33
C ALA A 56 -7.87 -21.24 4.83
N ALA A 57 -9.03 -20.93 4.26
CA ALA A 57 -9.28 -21.09 2.83
C ALA A 57 -8.41 -20.13 1.97
N TYR A 58 -8.17 -18.89 2.44
CA TYR A 58 -7.24 -17.96 1.78
C TYR A 58 -5.81 -18.48 1.82
N ILE A 59 -5.36 -18.97 2.97
CA ILE A 59 -4.00 -19.53 3.14
C ILE A 59 -3.81 -20.79 2.28
N ALA A 60 -4.82 -21.64 2.19
CA ALA A 60 -4.78 -22.83 1.34
C ALA A 60 -4.63 -22.49 -0.16
N LYS A 61 -5.24 -21.39 -0.62
CA LYS A 61 -5.11 -20.91 -2.00
C LYS A 61 -3.75 -20.28 -2.27
N ASN A 62 -3.21 -19.54 -1.31
CA ASN A 62 -1.93 -18.88 -1.42
C ASN A 62 -1.25 -18.80 -0.05
N PRO A 63 -0.16 -19.58 0.18
CA PRO A 63 0.57 -19.62 1.44
C PRO A 63 1.11 -18.26 1.91
N ASP A 64 1.29 -17.30 1.01
CA ASP A 64 1.74 -15.95 1.36
C ASP A 64 0.80 -15.24 2.35
N TYR A 65 -0.48 -15.59 2.36
CA TYR A 65 -1.43 -15.08 3.35
C TYR A 65 -1.21 -15.65 4.76
N GLY A 66 -0.54 -16.78 4.88
CA GLY A 66 -0.13 -17.35 6.18
C GLY A 66 1.14 -16.74 6.76
N ALA A 67 1.94 -16.05 5.95
CA ALA A 67 3.21 -15.46 6.36
C ALA A 67 2.99 -14.04 6.93
N ILE A 68 2.85 -13.93 8.25
CA ILE A 68 2.64 -12.63 8.93
C ILE A 68 3.94 -11.83 8.96
N VAL A 69 3.93 -10.68 8.31
CA VAL A 69 5.03 -9.70 8.22
C VAL A 69 4.92 -8.64 9.31
N CYS A 70 3.76 -8.03 9.46
CA CYS A 70 3.51 -7.04 10.50
C CYS A 70 2.66 -7.63 11.61
N ARG A 71 3.27 -7.94 12.77
CA ARG A 71 2.56 -8.53 13.92
C ARG A 71 1.62 -7.55 14.62
N CYS A 72 1.95 -6.25 14.62
CA CYS A 72 1.13 -5.24 15.30
C CYS A 72 -0.20 -4.98 14.60
N GLU A 73 -0.22 -5.08 13.27
CA GLU A 73 -1.39 -4.86 12.43
C GLU A 73 -1.88 -6.17 11.78
N GLU A 74 -1.23 -7.30 12.10
CA GLU A 74 -1.54 -8.63 11.58
C GLU A 74 -1.57 -8.71 10.05
N ILE A 75 -0.62 -8.03 9.39
CA ILE A 75 -0.55 -7.97 7.94
C ILE A 75 0.35 -9.09 7.41
N SER A 76 -0.17 -9.86 6.47
CA SER A 76 0.52 -10.95 5.80
C SER A 76 1.33 -10.48 4.59
N ARG A 77 2.23 -11.35 4.11
CA ARG A 77 2.96 -11.16 2.85
C ARG A 77 2.02 -11.09 1.65
N GLY A 78 0.96 -11.91 1.65
CA GLY A 78 -0.06 -11.91 0.60
C GLY A 78 -0.74 -10.54 0.43
N GLU A 79 -1.18 -9.92 1.54
CA GLU A 79 -1.79 -8.59 1.52
C GLU A 79 -0.81 -7.51 1.00
N ILE A 80 0.48 -7.62 1.34
CA ILE A 80 1.51 -6.69 0.84
C ILE A 80 1.69 -6.86 -0.67
N LEU A 81 1.74 -8.10 -1.17
CA LEU A 81 1.85 -8.38 -2.60
C LEU A 81 0.62 -7.90 -3.38
N ASP A 82 -0.58 -8.05 -2.83
CA ASP A 82 -1.80 -7.52 -3.44
C ASP A 82 -1.80 -5.99 -3.49
N ALA A 83 -1.27 -5.34 -2.43
CA ALA A 83 -1.08 -3.90 -2.45
C ALA A 83 -0.14 -3.48 -3.58
N LEU A 84 0.98 -4.17 -3.77
CA LEU A 84 1.96 -3.88 -4.83
C LEU A 84 1.41 -4.11 -6.23
N ARG A 85 0.54 -5.10 -6.42
CA ARG A 85 -0.14 -5.38 -7.70
C ARG A 85 -1.21 -4.35 -8.04
N SER A 86 -1.67 -3.58 -7.06
CA SER A 86 -2.70 -2.57 -7.28
C SER A 86 -2.17 -1.42 -8.14
N ASN A 87 -2.92 -1.05 -9.19
CA ASN A 87 -2.58 0.03 -10.13
C ASN A 87 -2.35 1.41 -9.48
N VAL A 88 -2.79 1.57 -8.24
CA VAL A 88 -2.70 2.84 -7.50
C VAL A 88 -1.67 2.79 -6.36
N CYS A 89 -0.90 1.71 -6.25
CA CYS A 89 0.17 1.60 -5.27
C CYS A 89 1.50 2.01 -5.91
N VAL A 90 2.13 3.03 -5.34
CA VAL A 90 3.53 3.30 -5.63
C VAL A 90 4.35 2.26 -4.87
N PRO A 91 5.27 1.50 -5.51
CA PRO A 91 6.03 0.42 -4.88
C PRO A 91 7.15 0.97 -3.97
N THR A 92 6.74 1.68 -2.92
CA THR A 92 7.58 2.24 -1.86
C THR A 92 7.06 1.77 -0.51
N VAL A 93 7.85 1.91 0.54
CA VAL A 93 7.41 1.52 1.89
C VAL A 93 6.17 2.28 2.33
N ASP A 94 6.13 3.59 2.08
CA ASP A 94 4.96 4.41 2.40
C ASP A 94 3.77 4.12 1.48
N GLY A 95 4.01 3.73 0.23
CA GLY A 95 2.95 3.29 -0.69
C GLY A 95 2.24 2.04 -0.16
N VAL A 96 2.98 1.02 0.23
CA VAL A 96 2.46 -0.19 0.86
C VAL A 96 1.78 0.13 2.21
N LYS A 97 2.45 0.94 3.05
CA LYS A 97 1.92 1.39 4.34
C LYS A 97 0.54 2.07 4.22
N LYS A 98 0.36 2.90 3.20
CA LYS A 98 -0.92 3.59 2.95
C LYS A 98 -2.03 2.67 2.45
N ARG A 99 -1.70 1.48 1.94
CA ARG A 99 -2.68 0.52 1.40
C ARG A 99 -3.11 -0.52 2.43
N VAL A 100 -2.14 -1.17 3.08
CA VAL A 100 -2.37 -2.31 3.98
C VAL A 100 -1.80 -2.13 5.37
N ARG A 101 -1.31 -0.93 5.72
CA ARG A 101 -0.96 -0.48 7.06
C ARG A 101 0.26 -1.13 7.76
N PRO A 102 1.19 -1.89 7.13
CA PRO A 102 2.38 -2.34 7.86
C PRO A 102 3.19 -1.14 8.35
N GLY A 103 3.70 -1.22 9.57
CA GLY A 103 4.43 -0.12 10.20
C GLY A 103 3.58 0.98 10.84
N MET A 104 2.25 0.85 10.84
CA MET A 104 1.34 1.78 11.54
C MET A 104 1.04 1.38 12.98
N GLY A 105 1.38 0.16 13.37
CA GLY A 105 1.13 -0.36 14.70
C GLY A 105 2.11 0.18 15.75
N ARG A 106 2.06 -0.38 16.95
CA ARG A 106 2.80 0.08 18.14
C ARG A 106 4.30 0.24 17.92
N CYS A 107 4.96 -0.65 17.14
CA CYS A 107 6.40 -0.60 16.91
C CYS A 107 6.82 0.40 15.81
N GLN A 108 5.87 1.06 15.12
CA GLN A 108 6.12 2.04 14.06
C GLN A 108 7.09 1.53 12.97
N GLY A 109 6.98 0.24 12.61
CA GLY A 109 7.82 -0.38 11.59
C GLY A 109 9.15 -0.97 12.08
N GLY A 110 9.47 -0.87 13.37
CA GLY A 110 10.74 -1.34 13.92
C GLY A 110 11.05 -2.81 13.61
N PHE A 111 10.05 -3.67 13.49
CA PHE A 111 10.23 -5.09 13.17
C PHE A 111 9.89 -5.44 11.72
N CYS A 112 8.82 -4.85 11.16
CA CYS A 112 8.35 -5.25 9.84
C CYS A 112 9.04 -4.52 8.69
N SER A 113 9.60 -3.32 8.88
CA SER A 113 10.20 -2.54 7.80
C SER A 113 11.26 -3.30 6.99
N PRO A 114 12.22 -4.03 7.60
CA PRO A 114 13.21 -4.78 6.82
C PRO A 114 12.57 -5.85 5.92
N GLN A 115 11.51 -6.51 6.40
CA GLN A 115 10.80 -7.51 5.61
C GLN A 115 9.98 -6.86 4.48
N VAL A 116 9.30 -5.74 4.76
CA VAL A 116 8.57 -4.98 3.74
C VAL A 116 9.51 -4.53 2.63
N VAL A 117 10.70 -4.02 2.97
CA VAL A 117 11.73 -3.62 1.99
C VAL A 117 12.16 -4.81 1.14
N ARG A 118 12.39 -6.00 1.73
CA ARG A 118 12.72 -7.21 0.97
C ARG A 118 11.61 -7.61 0.01
N ILE A 119 10.36 -7.63 0.46
CA ILE A 119 9.22 -7.98 -0.38
C ILE A 119 9.09 -7.00 -1.56
N ILE A 120 9.29 -5.70 -1.34
CA ILE A 120 9.26 -4.71 -2.42
C ILE A 120 10.43 -4.95 -3.39
N ALA A 121 11.64 -5.20 -2.89
CA ALA A 121 12.83 -5.48 -3.71
C ALA A 121 12.62 -6.74 -4.56
N GLU A 122 12.14 -7.82 -3.97
CA GLU A 122 11.80 -9.08 -4.66
C GLU A 122 10.74 -8.86 -5.75
N TYR A 123 9.68 -8.12 -5.42
CA TYR A 123 8.59 -7.83 -6.36
C TYR A 123 9.06 -7.02 -7.57
N LEU A 124 9.96 -6.05 -7.36
CA LEU A 124 10.51 -5.21 -8.42
C LEU A 124 11.71 -5.82 -9.14
N GLY A 125 12.32 -6.87 -8.59
CA GLY A 125 13.58 -7.44 -9.11
C GLY A 125 14.78 -6.49 -8.96
N VAL A 126 14.81 -5.68 -7.89
CA VAL A 126 15.86 -4.67 -7.65
C VAL A 126 16.62 -4.95 -6.35
N PRO A 127 17.85 -4.42 -6.19
CA PRO A 127 18.58 -4.53 -4.92
C PRO A 127 17.86 -3.74 -3.81
N LEU A 128 18.11 -4.11 -2.54
CA LEU A 128 17.50 -3.47 -1.37
C LEU A 128 17.76 -1.96 -1.33
N SER A 129 18.94 -1.53 -1.78
CA SER A 129 19.33 -0.10 -1.84
C SER A 129 18.50 0.73 -2.84
N ALA A 130 17.85 0.08 -3.81
CA ALA A 130 16.98 0.76 -4.77
C ALA A 130 15.56 1.03 -4.21
N VAL A 131 15.16 0.34 -3.13
CA VAL A 131 13.86 0.55 -2.50
C VAL A 131 13.83 1.90 -1.80
N ARG A 132 12.76 2.64 -2.02
CA ARG A 132 12.57 3.99 -1.46
C ARG A 132 11.51 3.98 -0.35
N LYS A 133 11.65 4.93 0.56
CA LYS A 133 10.64 5.16 1.59
C LYS A 133 9.36 5.75 0.99
N SER A 134 9.48 6.84 0.23
CA SER A 134 8.34 7.56 -0.36
C SER A 134 8.63 8.10 -1.76
N SER A 135 9.64 8.94 -1.90
CA SER A 135 10.06 9.59 -3.17
C SER A 135 11.40 9.05 -3.66
N ALA A 136 11.82 9.45 -4.85
CA ALA A 136 13.11 9.07 -5.43
C ALA A 136 14.29 9.45 -4.53
N ASP A 137 14.18 10.58 -3.83
CA ASP A 137 15.24 11.13 -2.96
C ASP A 137 15.16 10.63 -1.51
N ALA A 138 14.34 9.61 -1.23
CA ALA A 138 14.17 9.06 0.11
C ALA A 138 14.68 7.60 0.19
N PRO A 139 16.00 7.35 0.13
CA PRO A 139 16.57 6.02 0.29
C PRO A 139 16.36 5.52 1.72
N ILE A 140 16.22 4.20 1.88
CA ILE A 140 16.12 3.55 3.20
C ILE A 140 17.48 2.99 3.61
N THR A 141 18.23 2.49 2.64
CA THR A 141 19.55 1.89 2.87
C THR A 141 20.56 2.52 1.93
N PHE A 142 21.78 2.72 2.41
CA PHE A 142 22.90 3.29 1.67
C PHE A 142 23.95 2.24 1.27
N GLY A 143 23.84 1.01 1.78
CA GLY A 143 24.76 -0.08 1.51
C GLY A 143 25.00 -0.95 2.73
N PRO A 144 25.91 -1.93 2.64
CA PRO A 144 26.30 -2.81 3.74
C PRO A 144 27.05 -2.04 4.83
N THR A 145 26.68 -2.23 6.08
CA THR A 145 27.30 -1.54 7.23
C THR A 145 28.80 -1.89 7.43
N LYS A 146 29.24 -3.03 6.91
CA LYS A 146 30.61 -3.57 7.07
C LYS A 146 31.40 -3.65 5.76
N SER A 147 31.01 -2.96 4.71
CA SER A 147 31.85 -2.82 3.51
C SER A 147 32.98 -1.85 3.87
N GLY A 148 34.22 -2.34 3.86
CA GLY A 148 35.42 -1.57 4.22
C GLY A 148 35.79 -0.44 3.25
N GLU A 149 34.89 0.02 2.42
CA GLU A 149 35.03 1.17 1.55
C GLU A 149 34.05 2.26 1.99
N VAL A 150 34.51 3.09 2.92
CA VAL A 150 33.94 4.43 3.09
C VAL A 150 34.39 5.21 1.87
N GLN A 151 33.57 5.27 0.85
CA GLN A 151 33.74 6.28 -0.19
C GLN A 151 33.39 7.63 0.43
N ALA A 152 34.40 8.45 0.60
CA ALA A 152 34.35 9.84 1.02
C ALA A 152 33.63 10.70 -0.05
#